data_37e54320f8936e4756a70988ba2c99d0
#
_entry.id   37e54320f8936e4756a70988ba2c99d0
#
_cell.length_a   1.000
_cell.length_b   1.000
_cell.length_c   1.000
_cell.angle_alpha   90.00
_cell.angle_beta   90.00
_cell.angle_gamma   90.00
#
_symmetry.space_group_name_H-M   'P 1'
#
loop_
_entity.id
_entity.type
_entity.pdbx_description
1 polymer ?
#
loop_
_entity_poly.entity_id
_entity_poly.type
_entity_poly.pdbx_seq_one_letter_code
_entity_poly.pdbx_strand_id
1 'polypeptide(L)'
;HHHRTGDAWCIYPMYDFAHGQSDSIEKITHSICTLEFVPHRELYDWFIEKLEIYPSRQYEFARLNMTYTMMSKRKLLQLVNEKHVSGWDDPRMPTLSGVRRRGYTPEAIRDF
;
A
#
# COMPACT_ATOMS: atom_id res chain seq x y z
N HIS A 1 -22.22 3.43 -9.53
CA HIS A 1 -21.40 3.65 -10.75
C HIS A 1 -19.91 3.57 -10.44
N HIS A 2 -19.21 2.61 -11.01
CA HIS A 2 -17.77 2.42 -10.80
C HIS A 2 -16.97 3.07 -11.93
N HIS A 3 -15.90 3.80 -11.61
CA HIS A 3 -15.14 4.60 -12.58
C HIS A 3 -14.53 3.81 -13.75
N ARG A 4 -14.30 2.50 -13.61
CA ARG A 4 -13.74 1.64 -14.67
C ARG A 4 -14.77 0.77 -15.36
N THR A 5 -15.78 0.27 -14.64
CA THR A 5 -16.75 -0.73 -15.12
C THR A 5 -18.15 -0.18 -15.27
N GLY A 6 -18.40 1.10 -14.93
CA GLY A 6 -19.71 1.71 -15.01
C GLY A 6 -20.73 1.01 -14.11
N ASP A 7 -21.85 0.61 -14.70
CA ASP A 7 -22.93 -0.09 -14.02
C ASP A 7 -22.97 -1.60 -14.31
N ALA A 8 -21.85 -2.17 -14.79
CA ALA A 8 -21.78 -3.59 -15.11
C ALA A 8 -21.93 -4.50 -13.89
N TRP A 9 -21.57 -4.03 -12.71
CA TRP A 9 -21.65 -4.75 -11.45
C TRP A 9 -22.31 -3.89 -10.39
N CYS A 10 -23.16 -4.49 -9.55
CA CYS A 10 -23.78 -3.80 -8.42
C CYS A 10 -23.13 -4.14 -7.06
N ILE A 11 -22.28 -5.16 -7.02
CA ILE A 11 -21.54 -5.59 -5.83
C ILE A 11 -20.08 -5.73 -6.19
N TYR A 12 -19.21 -5.19 -5.32
CA TYR A 12 -17.76 -5.27 -5.46
C TYR A 12 -17.15 -5.89 -4.20
N PRO A 13 -16.26 -6.88 -4.34
CA PRO A 13 -15.53 -7.43 -3.20
C PRO A 13 -14.61 -6.37 -2.58
N MET A 14 -14.51 -6.42 -1.26
CA MET A 14 -13.61 -5.53 -0.51
C MET A 14 -12.21 -6.11 -0.43
N TYR A 15 -11.30 -5.35 0.19
CA TYR A 15 -9.88 -5.67 0.34
C TYR A 15 -9.63 -7.08 0.89
N ASP A 16 -10.31 -7.48 1.96
CA ASP A 16 -10.09 -8.78 2.62
C ASP A 16 -10.41 -9.97 1.71
N PHE A 17 -11.37 -9.82 0.81
CA PHE A 17 -11.67 -10.85 -0.19
C PHE A 17 -10.60 -10.89 -1.30
N ALA A 18 -10.08 -9.75 -1.71
CA ALA A 18 -9.23 -9.63 -2.89
C ALA A 18 -7.76 -9.94 -2.59
N HIS A 19 -7.22 -9.49 -1.46
CA HIS A 19 -5.79 -9.51 -1.17
C HIS A 19 -5.20 -10.93 -1.20
N GLY A 20 -5.71 -11.83 -0.36
CA GLY A 20 -5.20 -13.19 -0.27
C GLY A 20 -5.38 -13.99 -1.56
N GLN A 21 -6.50 -13.82 -2.24
CA GLN A 21 -6.75 -14.52 -3.50
C GLN A 21 -5.85 -14.03 -4.63
N SER A 22 -5.65 -12.72 -4.76
CA SER A 22 -4.75 -12.13 -5.77
C SER A 22 -3.32 -12.63 -5.57
N ASP A 23 -2.81 -12.57 -4.34
CA ASP A 23 -1.47 -13.02 -4.02
C ASP A 23 -1.31 -14.54 -4.20
N SER A 24 -2.35 -15.31 -3.87
CA SER A 24 -2.37 -16.74 -4.10
C SER A 24 -2.31 -17.10 -5.60
N ILE A 25 -3.08 -16.41 -6.44
CA ILE A 25 -3.04 -16.60 -7.90
C ILE A 25 -1.64 -16.33 -8.46
N GLU A 26 -0.97 -15.31 -7.96
CA GLU A 26 0.39 -14.93 -8.36
C GLU A 26 1.48 -15.76 -7.66
N LYS A 27 1.11 -16.69 -6.76
CA LYS A 27 2.02 -17.52 -5.95
C LYS A 27 3.00 -16.70 -5.11
N ILE A 28 2.53 -15.58 -4.59
CA ILE A 28 3.28 -14.74 -3.65
C ILE A 28 3.43 -15.50 -2.32
N THR A 29 4.65 -15.69 -1.87
CA THR A 29 4.92 -16.39 -0.60
C THR A 29 4.66 -15.50 0.61
N HIS A 30 5.06 -14.22 0.53
CA HIS A 30 4.94 -13.22 1.57
C HIS A 30 3.96 -12.13 1.12
N SER A 31 2.71 -12.29 1.52
CA SER A 31 1.61 -11.39 1.22
C SER A 31 1.63 -10.20 2.18
N ILE A 32 2.17 -9.07 1.72
CA ILE A 32 2.53 -7.93 2.57
C ILE A 32 1.39 -6.93 2.66
N CYS A 33 1.09 -6.47 3.88
CA CYS A 33 0.12 -5.41 4.15
C CYS A 33 0.52 -4.56 5.36
N THR A 34 -0.34 -3.62 5.75
CA THR A 34 -0.10 -2.75 6.91
C THR A 34 -0.70 -3.34 8.21
N LEU A 35 -0.25 -2.83 9.37
CA LEU A 35 -0.68 -3.32 10.70
C LEU A 35 -2.20 -3.24 10.94
N GLU A 36 -2.92 -2.43 10.19
CA GLU A 36 -4.38 -2.33 10.25
C GLU A 36 -5.07 -3.67 9.99
N PHE A 37 -4.42 -4.57 9.25
CA PHE A 37 -4.95 -5.88 8.85
C PHE A 37 -4.53 -7.04 9.76
N VAL A 38 -3.82 -6.79 10.85
CA VAL A 38 -3.49 -7.83 11.85
C VAL A 38 -4.76 -8.54 12.36
N PRO A 39 -5.84 -7.84 12.74
CA PRO A 39 -7.08 -8.50 13.17
C PRO A 39 -7.79 -9.29 12.06
N HIS A 40 -7.43 -9.06 10.79
CA HIS A 40 -8.03 -9.73 9.64
C HIS A 40 -7.26 -10.97 9.19
N ARG A 41 -6.16 -11.32 9.86
CA ARG A 41 -5.32 -12.48 9.51
C ARG A 41 -6.10 -13.79 9.52
N GLU A 42 -6.98 -13.98 10.50
CA GLU A 42 -7.83 -15.18 10.59
C GLU A 42 -8.76 -15.31 9.37
N LEU A 43 -9.32 -14.21 8.90
CA LEU A 43 -10.15 -14.18 7.70
C LEU A 43 -9.34 -14.49 6.44
N TYR A 44 -8.11 -13.94 6.35
CA TYR A 44 -7.18 -14.24 5.27
C TYR A 44 -6.88 -15.74 5.20
N ASP A 45 -6.46 -16.33 6.31
CA ASP A 45 -6.13 -17.75 6.41
C ASP A 45 -7.35 -18.63 6.11
N TRP A 46 -8.53 -18.22 6.55
CA TRP A 46 -9.79 -18.90 6.26
C TRP A 46 -10.10 -18.95 4.76
N PHE A 47 -9.90 -17.84 4.03
CA PHE A 47 -10.07 -17.85 2.57
C PHE A 47 -9.08 -18.78 1.88
N ILE A 48 -7.80 -18.73 2.26
CA ILE A 48 -6.77 -19.60 1.69
C ILE A 48 -7.13 -21.07 1.89
N GLU A 49 -7.54 -21.45 3.11
CA GLU A 49 -7.94 -22.83 3.46
C GLU A 49 -9.19 -23.26 2.71
N LYS A 50 -10.28 -22.47 2.79
CA LYS A 50 -11.59 -22.87 2.25
C LYS A 50 -11.66 -22.89 0.72
N LEU A 51 -10.82 -22.11 0.06
CA LEU A 51 -10.72 -22.12 -1.39
C LEU A 51 -9.65 -23.10 -1.91
N GLU A 52 -8.90 -23.73 -1.01
CA GLU A 52 -7.81 -24.68 -1.34
C GLU A 52 -6.82 -24.10 -2.37
N ILE A 53 -6.51 -22.81 -2.22
CA ILE A 53 -5.63 -22.09 -3.13
C ILE A 53 -4.18 -22.07 -2.59
N TYR A 54 -3.26 -21.49 -3.38
CA TYR A 54 -1.85 -21.45 -3.00
C TYR A 54 -1.66 -20.80 -1.62
N PRO A 55 -0.88 -21.42 -0.71
CA PRO A 55 -0.78 -21.01 0.69
C PRO A 55 0.12 -19.78 0.89
N SER A 56 -0.29 -18.67 0.31
CA SER A 56 0.31 -17.36 0.63
C SER A 56 0.14 -17.07 2.12
N ARG A 57 1.10 -16.39 2.71
CA ARG A 57 1.06 -16.03 4.13
C ARG A 57 1.11 -14.52 4.31
N GLN A 58 0.16 -14.00 5.09
CA GLN A 58 0.08 -12.56 5.39
C GLN A 58 1.18 -12.14 6.37
N TYR A 59 1.84 -11.03 6.04
CA TYR A 59 2.81 -10.36 6.89
C TYR A 59 2.50 -8.86 6.93
N GLU A 60 2.48 -8.28 8.11
CA GLU A 60 2.17 -6.89 8.32
C GLU A 60 3.40 -6.11 8.78
N PHE A 61 3.45 -4.85 8.39
CA PHE A 61 4.49 -3.92 8.82
C PHE A 61 3.92 -2.55 9.20
N ALA A 62 4.64 -1.85 10.06
CA ALA A 62 4.27 -0.52 10.50
C ALA A 62 4.55 0.53 9.41
N ARG A 63 3.77 1.60 9.44
CA ARG A 63 4.13 2.81 8.72
C ARG A 63 5.36 3.45 9.37
N LEU A 64 6.35 3.82 8.57
CA LEU A 64 7.47 4.65 9.06
C LEU A 64 6.94 6.03 9.47
N ASN A 65 7.21 6.40 10.72
CA ASN A 65 6.93 7.72 11.23
C ASN A 65 8.25 8.48 11.43
N MET A 66 8.34 9.65 10.81
CA MET A 66 9.50 10.52 10.96
C MET A 66 9.11 11.78 11.73
N THR A 67 9.93 12.18 12.68
CA THR A 67 9.74 13.44 13.42
C THR A 67 9.86 14.63 12.47
N TYR A 68 9.14 15.69 12.79
CA TYR A 68 9.10 16.94 11.99
C TYR A 68 8.75 16.75 10.49
N THR A 69 8.18 15.60 10.12
CA THR A 69 7.84 15.30 8.72
C THR A 69 6.35 14.98 8.59
N MET A 70 5.70 15.67 7.67
CA MET A 70 4.30 15.41 7.33
C MET A 70 4.21 14.19 6.42
N MET A 71 3.60 13.09 6.93
CA MET A 71 3.42 11.83 6.20
C MET A 71 1.97 11.61 5.73
N SER A 72 1.10 12.59 5.87
CA SER A 72 -0.30 12.48 5.43
C SER A 72 -0.43 12.69 3.93
N LYS A 73 -0.84 11.66 3.19
CA LYS A 73 -1.09 11.74 1.74
C LYS A 73 -2.04 12.90 1.38
N ARG A 74 -3.13 13.11 2.15
CA ARG A 74 -4.10 14.18 1.91
C ARG A 74 -3.44 15.57 1.99
N LYS A 75 -2.61 15.81 3.00
CA LYS A 75 -1.91 17.09 3.17
C LYS A 75 -0.82 17.29 2.12
N LEU A 76 -0.10 16.23 1.76
CA LEU A 76 0.89 16.28 0.68
C LEU A 76 0.23 16.53 -0.68
N LEU A 77 -0.93 15.92 -0.95
CA LEU A 77 -1.71 16.20 -2.15
C LEU A 77 -2.15 17.66 -2.21
N GLN A 78 -2.53 18.26 -1.09
CA GLN A 78 -2.86 19.68 -1.02
C GLN A 78 -1.69 20.55 -1.47
N LEU A 79 -0.47 20.28 -1.00
CA LEU A 79 0.72 21.03 -1.43
C LEU A 79 0.94 20.96 -2.94
N VAL A 80 0.70 19.79 -3.54
CA VAL A 80 0.81 19.59 -5.00
C VAL A 80 -0.28 20.38 -5.74
N ASN A 81 -1.54 20.24 -5.31
CA ASN A 81 -2.68 20.90 -5.96
C ASN A 81 -2.62 22.42 -5.88
N GLU A 82 -2.18 22.94 -4.74
CA GLU A 82 -2.00 24.38 -4.51
C GLU A 82 -0.68 24.93 -5.07
N LYS A 83 0.12 24.05 -5.71
CA LYS A 83 1.39 24.41 -6.36
C LYS A 83 2.46 24.98 -5.41
N HIS A 84 2.41 24.61 -4.14
CA HIS A 84 3.48 24.93 -3.18
C HIS A 84 4.75 24.12 -3.43
N VAL A 85 4.63 23.00 -4.10
CA VAL A 85 5.72 22.13 -4.57
C VAL A 85 5.55 21.86 -6.07
N SER A 86 6.62 21.50 -6.75
CA SER A 86 6.62 21.24 -8.20
C SER A 86 5.87 19.96 -8.59
N GLY A 87 5.69 19.02 -7.65
CA GLY A 87 5.02 17.75 -7.85
C GLY A 87 5.38 16.75 -6.75
N TRP A 88 4.99 15.51 -6.92
CA TRP A 88 5.27 14.43 -5.96
C TRP A 88 6.74 14.07 -5.86
N ASP A 89 7.55 14.42 -6.87
CA ASP A 89 8.99 14.22 -6.93
C ASP A 89 9.80 15.43 -6.46
N ASP A 90 9.13 16.48 -5.98
CA ASP A 90 9.81 17.65 -5.41
C ASP A 90 10.76 17.20 -4.27
N PRO A 91 12.03 17.67 -4.22
CA PRO A 91 12.98 17.27 -3.17
C PRO A 91 12.50 17.56 -1.74
N ARG A 92 11.54 18.43 -1.54
CA ARG A 92 10.91 18.72 -0.24
C ARG A 92 9.87 17.69 0.17
N MET A 93 9.42 16.86 -0.76
CA MET A 93 8.42 15.83 -0.49
C MET A 93 9.04 14.57 0.11
N PRO A 94 8.40 13.93 1.11
CA PRO A 94 8.88 12.68 1.72
C PRO A 94 8.49 11.45 0.89
N THR A 95 8.48 11.56 -0.42
CA THR A 95 8.28 10.45 -1.35
C THR A 95 9.62 9.82 -1.71
N LEU A 96 9.63 8.58 -2.16
CA LEU A 96 10.85 7.94 -2.67
C LEU A 96 11.48 8.77 -3.80
N SER A 97 10.67 9.32 -4.70
CA SER A 97 11.15 10.19 -5.78
C SER A 97 11.78 11.49 -5.25
N GLY A 98 11.17 12.13 -4.24
CA GLY A 98 11.70 13.33 -3.61
C GLY A 98 13.00 13.07 -2.87
N VAL A 99 13.07 11.98 -2.12
CA VAL A 99 14.27 11.55 -1.39
C VAL A 99 15.39 11.20 -2.36
N ARG A 100 15.10 10.50 -3.45
CA ARG A 100 16.06 10.20 -4.52
C ARG A 100 16.63 11.47 -5.14
N ARG A 101 15.79 12.45 -5.44
CA ARG A 101 16.25 13.74 -5.99
C ARG A 101 17.10 14.54 -5.01
N ARG A 102 16.97 14.34 -3.71
CA ARG A 102 17.87 14.91 -2.71
C ARG A 102 19.23 14.21 -2.65
N GLY A 103 19.40 13.08 -3.33
CA GLY A 103 20.67 12.35 -3.40
C GLY A 103 20.80 11.17 -2.43
N TYR A 104 19.72 10.77 -1.74
CA TYR A 104 19.75 9.54 -0.94
C TYR A 104 19.80 8.32 -1.86
N THR A 105 20.71 7.40 -1.56
CA THR A 105 20.85 6.17 -2.32
C THR A 105 19.85 5.11 -1.85
N PRO A 106 19.51 4.11 -2.69
CA PRO A 106 18.66 2.99 -2.26
C PRO A 106 19.25 2.23 -1.06
N GLU A 107 20.58 2.12 -0.99
CA GLU A 107 21.29 1.48 0.12
C GLU A 107 21.02 2.22 1.43
N ALA A 108 21.19 3.53 1.44
CA ALA A 108 20.94 4.35 2.63
C ALA A 108 19.49 4.23 3.13
N ILE A 109 18.51 4.08 2.22
CA ILE A 109 17.10 3.88 2.60
C ILE A 109 16.88 2.49 3.18
N ARG A 110 17.59 1.46 2.68
CA ARG A 110 17.47 0.09 3.20
C ARG A 110 18.17 -0.10 4.53
N ASP A 111 19.26 0.63 4.76
CA ASP A 111 20.03 0.53 5.99
C ASP A 111 19.37 1.28 7.16
N PHE A 112 18.54 2.28 6.86
CA PHE A 112 17.75 3.01 7.84
C PHE A 112 16.61 2.17 8.41
#